data_ca936ccbd439128eae5be6ab13f2a8aa
#
_entry.id   ca936ccbd439128eae5be6ab13f2a8aa
#
_cell.length_a   1.000
_cell.length_b   1.000
_cell.length_c   1.000
_cell.angle_alpha   90.00
_cell.angle_beta   90.00
_cell.angle_gamma   90.00
#
_symmetry.space_group_name_H-M   'P 1'
#
loop_
_entity.id
_entity.type
_entity.pdbx_description
1 polymer ?
#
loop_
_entity_poly.entity_id
_entity_poly.type
_entity_poly.pdbx_seq_one_letter_code
_entity_poly.pdbx_strand_id
1 'polypeptide(L)'
;MEIEELITEHEKSTLKLTEFVTVSELASMMSKSPNDVIGTLMSIGIFASINQRLDAETLTMVAEEFGFTVEFVSADVTASVVQDSQNPENMQERPPIVTVMGHVDHGKTSLLDYIRSADVTSGEAGGITQHIGAYSVKRNNKLITFLDTPGHEAFTAMRARGAQVTDVSIIIIAADDRVMPQTKEAINHSQAAGVPMVFALNKCDMPTANPDKIKEELSAMNILVEDWGGKYQCQEISAKNGTGIDELLEKVLLESELLELKADPDTDAKGTVIEASLDK
;
A
#
# COMPACT_ATOMS: atom_id res chain seq x y z
N MET A 1 42.85 -11.65 -11.97
CA MET A 1 43.02 -11.95 -10.52
C MET A 1 43.08 -10.67 -9.69
N GLU A 2 44.07 -9.76 -9.85
CA GLU A 2 44.16 -8.51 -9.05
C GLU A 2 42.95 -7.57 -9.22
N ILE A 3 42.35 -7.47 -10.39
CA ILE A 3 41.20 -6.60 -10.65
C ILE A 3 39.89 -7.20 -10.09
N GLU A 4 39.79 -8.52 -10.14
CA GLU A 4 38.63 -9.23 -9.55
C GLU A 4 38.65 -9.24 -8.02
N GLU A 5 39.83 -9.31 -7.40
CA GLU A 5 39.98 -9.16 -5.96
C GLU A 5 39.65 -7.73 -5.49
N LEU A 6 40.11 -6.72 -6.20
CA LEU A 6 39.79 -5.30 -5.91
C LEU A 6 38.29 -4.98 -6.05
N ILE A 7 37.60 -5.55 -7.04
CA ILE A 7 36.17 -5.41 -7.21
C ILE A 7 35.42 -6.10 -6.06
N THR A 8 35.86 -7.27 -5.66
CA THR A 8 35.24 -8.05 -4.57
C THR A 8 35.47 -7.42 -3.18
N GLU A 9 36.60 -6.74 -2.95
CA GLU A 9 36.85 -5.97 -1.73
C GLU A 9 36.03 -4.67 -1.71
N HIS A 10 35.85 -4.01 -2.85
CA HIS A 10 35.07 -2.80 -2.94
C HIS A 10 33.54 -3.09 -2.77
N GLU A 11 33.06 -4.21 -3.32
CA GLU A 11 31.68 -4.67 -3.10
C GLU A 11 31.40 -5.06 -1.64
N LYS A 12 32.40 -5.60 -0.92
CA LYS A 12 32.25 -5.94 0.51
C LYS A 12 32.26 -4.74 1.44
N SER A 13 32.75 -3.60 1.01
CA SER A 13 32.80 -2.35 1.79
C SER A 13 31.67 -1.38 1.48
N THR A 14 30.83 -1.67 0.47
CA THR A 14 29.71 -0.79 0.09
C THR A 14 28.41 -1.27 0.73
N LEU A 15 27.80 -0.42 1.56
CA LEU A 15 26.50 -0.66 2.18
C LEU A 15 25.41 -0.03 1.32
N LYS A 16 24.46 -0.83 0.86
CA LYS A 16 23.26 -0.35 0.17
C LYS A 16 22.17 -0.09 1.20
N LEU A 17 21.84 1.16 1.43
CA LEU A 17 20.91 1.61 2.46
C LEU A 17 19.73 2.37 1.83
N THR A 18 18.57 2.29 2.49
CA THR A 18 17.45 3.21 2.24
C THR A 18 17.56 4.45 3.13
N GLU A 19 16.88 5.52 2.75
CA GLU A 19 16.80 6.74 3.58
C GLU A 19 16.08 6.48 4.87
N PHE A 20 16.35 6.21 5.96
CA PHE A 20 15.65 5.93 7.22
C PHE A 20 15.89 4.54 7.81
N VAL A 21 17.14 4.15 7.90
CA VAL A 21 17.57 2.93 8.60
C VAL A 21 17.69 3.23 10.10
N THR A 22 17.32 2.27 10.95
CA THR A 22 17.52 2.38 12.40
C THR A 22 18.97 2.07 12.81
N VAL A 23 19.37 2.55 13.98
CA VAL A 23 20.72 2.23 14.56
C VAL A 23 20.97 0.72 14.63
N SER A 24 19.96 -0.06 15.00
CA SER A 24 20.05 -1.52 15.09
C SER A 24 20.24 -2.18 13.73
N GLU A 25 19.52 -1.71 12.69
CA GLU A 25 19.65 -2.22 11.33
C GLU A 25 21.02 -1.89 10.74
N LEU A 26 21.48 -0.64 10.90
CA LEU A 26 22.80 -0.21 10.45
C LEU A 26 23.91 -1.06 11.11
N ALA A 27 23.83 -1.29 12.42
CA ALA A 27 24.77 -2.12 13.15
C ALA A 27 24.80 -3.56 12.62
N SER A 28 23.63 -4.15 12.37
CA SER A 28 23.53 -5.50 11.78
C SER A 28 24.15 -5.58 10.40
N MET A 29 23.92 -4.59 9.54
CA MET A 29 24.48 -4.54 8.18
C MET A 29 26.00 -4.42 8.18
N MET A 30 26.56 -3.67 9.13
CA MET A 30 28.01 -3.54 9.33
C MET A 30 28.62 -4.71 10.12
N SER A 31 27.81 -5.69 10.58
CA SER A 31 28.24 -6.76 11.49
C SER A 31 28.91 -6.22 12.77
N LYS A 32 28.37 -5.12 13.31
CA LYS A 32 28.83 -4.45 14.54
C LYS A 32 27.78 -4.52 15.64
N SER A 33 28.19 -4.24 16.88
CA SER A 33 27.25 -4.10 17.99
C SER A 33 26.48 -2.79 17.89
N PRO A 34 25.15 -2.76 18.18
CA PRO A 34 24.39 -1.50 18.27
C PRO A 34 25.01 -0.51 19.25
N ASN A 35 25.66 -0.97 20.32
CA ASN A 35 26.34 -0.13 21.30
C ASN A 35 27.57 0.59 20.72
N ASP A 36 28.30 -0.04 19.81
CA ASP A 36 29.44 0.58 19.14
C ASP A 36 28.95 1.72 18.23
N VAL A 37 27.87 1.49 17.51
CA VAL A 37 27.24 2.52 16.64
C VAL A 37 26.73 3.70 17.47
N ILE A 38 26.09 3.43 18.61
CA ILE A 38 25.64 4.48 19.55
C ILE A 38 26.84 5.26 20.11
N GLY A 39 27.93 4.56 20.44
CA GLY A 39 29.17 5.19 20.91
C GLY A 39 29.75 6.15 19.87
N THR A 40 29.80 5.76 18.63
CA THR A 40 30.24 6.60 17.49
C THR A 40 29.29 7.82 17.32
N LEU A 41 27.97 7.60 17.34
CA LEU A 41 26.99 8.70 17.28
C LEU A 41 27.21 9.71 18.43
N MET A 42 27.43 9.24 19.64
CA MET A 42 27.73 10.11 20.79
C MET A 42 29.04 10.90 20.59
N SER A 43 30.06 10.32 19.99
CA SER A 43 31.34 11.00 19.74
C SER A 43 31.21 12.16 18.76
N ILE A 44 30.26 12.08 17.82
CA ILE A 44 29.92 13.16 16.86
C ILE A 44 28.82 14.07 17.37
N GLY A 45 28.38 13.90 18.65
CA GLY A 45 27.41 14.76 19.32
C GLY A 45 25.93 14.43 19.07
N ILE A 46 25.64 13.26 18.48
CA ILE A 46 24.28 12.80 18.19
C ILE A 46 23.85 11.76 19.22
N PHE A 47 22.76 12.03 19.94
CA PHE A 47 22.19 11.10 20.90
C PHE A 47 21.04 10.32 20.24
N ALA A 48 21.25 9.03 20.01
CA ALA A 48 20.26 8.17 19.38
C ALA A 48 20.03 6.90 20.21
N SER A 49 18.78 6.44 20.24
CA SER A 49 18.41 5.12 20.79
C SER A 49 18.54 4.03 19.75
N ILE A 50 18.57 2.75 20.20
CA ILE A 50 18.74 1.56 19.33
C ILE A 50 17.73 1.52 18.17
N ASN A 51 16.50 1.92 18.41
CA ASN A 51 15.41 1.89 17.43
C ASN A 51 15.16 3.24 16.74
N GLN A 52 16.03 4.22 16.98
CA GLN A 52 15.91 5.52 16.34
C GLN A 52 16.35 5.43 14.90
N ARG A 53 15.56 6.03 14.01
CA ARG A 53 15.91 6.19 12.60
C ARG A 53 16.93 7.32 12.45
N LEU A 54 17.93 7.07 11.63
CA LEU A 54 18.96 8.04 11.27
C LEU A 54 18.65 8.60 9.89
N ASP A 55 18.97 9.87 9.69
CA ASP A 55 18.91 10.49 8.36
C ASP A 55 20.12 10.09 7.49
N ALA A 56 20.02 10.33 6.19
CA ALA A 56 21.02 9.94 5.20
C ALA A 56 22.41 10.49 5.52
N GLU A 57 22.50 11.72 6.02
CA GLU A 57 23.77 12.39 6.34
C GLU A 57 24.43 11.71 7.55
N THR A 58 23.68 11.44 8.59
CA THR A 58 24.15 10.73 9.79
C THR A 58 24.54 9.28 9.47
N LEU A 59 23.76 8.58 8.63
CA LEU A 59 24.07 7.22 8.18
C LEU A 59 25.40 7.16 7.44
N THR A 60 25.66 8.12 6.55
CA THR A 60 26.92 8.21 5.80
C THR A 60 28.12 8.44 6.73
N MET A 61 28.01 9.42 7.64
CA MET A 61 29.10 9.75 8.59
C MET A 61 29.46 8.57 9.48
N VAL A 62 28.45 7.86 9.99
CA VAL A 62 28.70 6.69 10.87
C VAL A 62 29.29 5.53 10.08
N ALA A 63 28.78 5.23 8.89
CA ALA A 63 29.29 4.13 8.08
C ALA A 63 30.75 4.38 7.64
N GLU A 64 31.09 5.60 7.27
CA GLU A 64 32.47 6.00 6.91
C GLU A 64 33.45 5.84 8.07
N GLU A 65 33.03 6.15 9.30
CA GLU A 65 33.87 5.94 10.51
C GLU A 65 34.19 4.47 10.74
N PHE A 66 33.28 3.56 10.33
CA PHE A 66 33.52 2.11 10.36
C PHE A 66 34.19 1.58 9.07
N GLY A 67 34.56 2.44 8.12
CA GLY A 67 35.24 2.08 6.90
C GLY A 67 34.33 1.54 5.78
N PHE A 68 33.03 1.83 5.84
CA PHE A 68 32.05 1.46 4.82
C PHE A 68 31.70 2.66 3.95
N THR A 69 31.51 2.43 2.66
CA THR A 69 30.93 3.41 1.73
C THR A 69 29.42 3.18 1.66
N VAL A 70 28.63 4.23 1.69
CA VAL A 70 27.16 4.15 1.62
C VAL A 70 26.69 4.48 0.22
N GLU A 71 25.86 3.62 -0.33
CA GLU A 71 25.09 3.85 -1.54
C GLU A 71 23.61 3.87 -1.17
N PHE A 72 22.97 5.04 -1.28
CA PHE A 72 21.53 5.14 -1.03
C PHE A 72 20.78 4.59 -2.23
N VAL A 73 20.06 3.50 -1.99
CA VAL A 73 19.12 2.92 -2.95
C VAL A 73 17.71 3.42 -2.59
N SER A 74 17.07 4.14 -3.50
CA SER A 74 15.64 4.41 -3.37
C SER A 74 14.90 3.06 -3.30
N ALA A 75 13.82 3.00 -2.53
CA ALA A 75 13.01 1.79 -2.37
C ALA A 75 12.55 1.18 -3.73
N ASP A 76 12.59 1.96 -4.79
CA ASP A 76 12.27 1.55 -6.17
C ASP A 76 13.37 0.70 -6.84
N VAL A 77 14.61 0.70 -6.34
CA VAL A 77 15.73 0.01 -7.02
C VAL A 77 15.83 -1.47 -6.64
N THR A 78 15.24 -1.90 -5.54
CA THR A 78 15.15 -3.34 -5.20
C THR A 78 14.20 -4.12 -6.13
N ALA A 79 13.39 -3.43 -6.92
CA ALA A 79 12.50 -4.05 -7.91
C ALA A 79 13.16 -4.26 -9.29
N SER A 80 14.37 -3.76 -9.55
CA SER A 80 14.89 -3.57 -10.91
C SER A 80 15.97 -4.52 -11.40
N VAL A 81 16.26 -5.65 -10.75
CA VAL A 81 17.31 -6.59 -11.21
C VAL A 81 16.78 -7.96 -11.63
N VAL A 82 15.51 -8.09 -11.87
CA VAL A 82 15.02 -9.21 -12.67
C VAL A 82 14.51 -8.62 -13.98
N GLN A 83 15.35 -8.61 -15.03
CA GLN A 83 14.90 -8.32 -16.38
C GLN A 83 13.69 -9.22 -16.65
N ASP A 84 12.52 -8.60 -16.78
CA ASP A 84 11.31 -9.28 -17.19
C ASP A 84 11.54 -9.83 -18.60
N SER A 85 11.73 -11.13 -18.69
CA SER A 85 11.68 -11.85 -19.95
C SER A 85 10.22 -12.06 -20.39
N GLN A 86 9.39 -11.01 -20.23
CA GLN A 86 8.02 -11.05 -20.73
C GLN A 86 8.06 -11.09 -22.25
N ASN A 87 7.46 -12.11 -22.84
CA ASN A 87 7.34 -12.19 -24.27
C ASN A 87 6.16 -11.32 -24.73
N PRO A 88 6.39 -10.22 -25.49
CA PRO A 88 5.31 -9.33 -25.92
C PRO A 88 4.20 -10.04 -26.71
N GLU A 89 4.51 -11.19 -27.31
CA GLU A 89 3.55 -11.98 -28.13
C GLU A 89 2.58 -12.79 -27.24
N ASN A 90 2.93 -13.05 -25.97
CA ASN A 90 2.11 -13.86 -25.06
C ASN A 90 1.30 -13.03 -24.06
N MET A 91 1.34 -11.71 -24.15
CA MET A 91 0.64 -10.82 -23.22
C MET A 91 -0.87 -11.00 -23.28
N GLN A 92 -1.49 -11.39 -22.16
CA GLN A 92 -2.93 -11.56 -22.01
C GLN A 92 -3.48 -10.55 -20.97
N GLU A 93 -4.76 -10.20 -21.12
CA GLU A 93 -5.43 -9.38 -20.10
C GLU A 93 -5.46 -10.12 -18.76
N ARG A 94 -5.06 -9.41 -17.68
CA ARG A 94 -5.13 -9.94 -16.32
C ARG A 94 -6.21 -9.24 -15.50
N PRO A 95 -6.79 -9.93 -14.52
CA PRO A 95 -7.71 -9.31 -13.58
C PRO A 95 -7.06 -8.13 -12.82
N PRO A 96 -7.82 -7.04 -12.58
CA PRO A 96 -7.35 -5.98 -11.73
C PRO A 96 -7.24 -6.43 -10.26
N ILE A 97 -6.25 -5.89 -9.56
CA ILE A 97 -6.09 -6.00 -8.12
C ILE A 97 -6.66 -4.72 -7.50
N VAL A 98 -7.67 -4.87 -6.67
CA VAL A 98 -8.42 -3.76 -6.06
C VAL A 98 -8.29 -3.79 -4.56
N THR A 99 -7.84 -2.70 -3.95
CA THR A 99 -7.77 -2.57 -2.50
C THR A 99 -8.91 -1.69 -1.98
N VAL A 100 -9.53 -2.11 -0.88
CA VAL A 100 -10.56 -1.32 -0.19
C VAL A 100 -9.97 -0.65 1.03
N MET A 101 -10.00 0.69 1.04
CA MET A 101 -9.43 1.52 2.09
C MET A 101 -10.46 2.50 2.65
N GLY A 102 -10.19 3.05 3.82
CA GLY A 102 -11.06 4.02 4.48
C GLY A 102 -11.02 3.88 5.99
N HIS A 103 -11.79 4.72 6.67
CA HIS A 103 -11.83 4.74 8.14
C HIS A 103 -12.46 3.46 8.74
N VAL A 104 -12.19 3.20 10.01
CA VAL A 104 -12.89 2.16 10.80
C VAL A 104 -14.39 2.50 10.80
N ASP A 105 -15.25 1.49 10.82
CA ASP A 105 -16.72 1.60 10.85
C ASP A 105 -17.38 2.30 9.64
N HIS A 106 -16.63 2.63 8.58
CA HIS A 106 -17.21 3.12 7.33
C HIS A 106 -17.79 2.02 6.45
N GLY A 107 -17.65 0.74 6.85
CA GLY A 107 -18.30 -0.40 6.23
C GLY A 107 -17.47 -1.13 5.17
N LYS A 108 -16.13 -1.07 5.26
CA LYS A 108 -15.22 -1.84 4.38
C LYS A 108 -15.55 -3.33 4.39
N THR A 109 -15.52 -3.95 5.57
CA THR A 109 -15.79 -5.38 5.74
C THR A 109 -17.20 -5.73 5.26
N SER A 110 -18.21 -4.90 5.57
CA SER A 110 -19.59 -5.12 5.09
C SER A 110 -19.70 -5.07 3.56
N LEU A 111 -18.98 -4.16 2.91
CA LEU A 111 -18.93 -4.09 1.44
C LEU A 111 -18.29 -5.36 0.87
N LEU A 112 -17.16 -5.77 1.43
CA LEU A 112 -16.43 -6.96 0.98
C LEU A 112 -17.23 -8.26 1.25
N ASP A 113 -17.91 -8.35 2.39
CA ASP A 113 -18.81 -9.48 2.69
C ASP A 113 -19.96 -9.57 1.68
N TYR A 114 -20.57 -8.44 1.35
CA TYR A 114 -21.61 -8.42 0.32
C TYR A 114 -21.06 -8.88 -1.05
N ILE A 115 -19.91 -8.39 -1.45
CA ILE A 115 -19.26 -8.75 -2.72
C ILE A 115 -18.91 -10.24 -2.77
N ARG A 116 -18.43 -10.81 -1.64
CA ARG A 116 -18.11 -12.24 -1.49
C ARG A 116 -19.33 -13.12 -1.37
N SER A 117 -20.50 -12.57 -1.05
CA SER A 117 -21.67 -13.31 -0.58
C SER A 117 -21.36 -14.19 0.64
N ALA A 118 -20.57 -13.66 1.58
CA ALA A 118 -20.09 -14.31 2.79
C ALA A 118 -20.28 -13.38 3.99
N ASP A 119 -20.40 -13.94 5.19
CA ASP A 119 -20.48 -13.20 6.45
C ASP A 119 -19.20 -13.44 7.26
N VAL A 120 -18.15 -12.66 7.01
CA VAL A 120 -16.87 -12.69 7.74
C VAL A 120 -16.94 -11.78 8.97
N THR A 121 -17.75 -10.74 8.93
CA THR A 121 -17.95 -9.79 10.03
C THR A 121 -18.34 -10.49 11.33
N SER A 122 -19.09 -11.60 11.25
CA SER A 122 -19.52 -12.37 12.42
C SER A 122 -18.42 -13.29 12.98
N GLY A 123 -17.36 -13.57 12.23
CA GLY A 123 -16.29 -14.51 12.60
C GLY A 123 -15.02 -13.84 13.15
N GLU A 124 -14.79 -12.57 12.85
CA GLU A 124 -13.60 -11.85 13.33
C GLU A 124 -13.82 -11.20 14.70
N ALA A 125 -12.80 -11.27 15.57
CA ALA A 125 -12.84 -10.66 16.89
C ALA A 125 -13.00 -9.14 16.79
N GLY A 126 -14.12 -8.61 17.26
CA GLY A 126 -14.46 -7.18 17.19
C GLY A 126 -15.09 -6.72 15.87
N GLY A 127 -15.36 -7.62 14.92
CA GLY A 127 -16.00 -7.28 13.63
C GLY A 127 -15.13 -6.39 12.72
N ILE A 128 -13.80 -6.44 12.88
CA ILE A 128 -12.85 -5.65 12.11
C ILE A 128 -11.80 -6.56 11.44
N THR A 129 -11.43 -6.24 10.21
CA THR A 129 -10.33 -6.94 9.51
C THR A 129 -9.00 -6.67 10.22
N GLN A 130 -8.31 -7.74 10.60
CA GLN A 130 -7.02 -7.68 11.32
C GLN A 130 -5.85 -8.09 10.43
N HIS A 131 -6.07 -8.91 9.41
CA HIS A 131 -5.06 -9.39 8.47
C HIS A 131 -5.39 -8.95 7.05
N ILE A 132 -4.37 -8.87 6.19
CA ILE A 132 -4.61 -8.61 4.76
C ILE A 132 -5.15 -9.89 4.12
N GLY A 133 -6.39 -9.86 3.67
CA GLY A 133 -7.03 -10.95 2.93
C GLY A 133 -7.01 -10.69 1.42
N ALA A 134 -6.80 -11.73 0.62
CA ALA A 134 -6.92 -11.65 -0.83
C ALA A 134 -7.95 -12.66 -1.35
N TYR A 135 -8.86 -12.23 -2.20
CA TYR A 135 -9.86 -13.10 -2.83
C TYR A 135 -10.30 -12.56 -4.18
N SER A 136 -10.80 -13.44 -5.04
CA SER A 136 -11.25 -13.06 -6.38
C SER A 136 -12.75 -13.30 -6.54
N VAL A 137 -13.42 -12.33 -7.18
CA VAL A 137 -14.85 -12.36 -7.46
C VAL A 137 -15.09 -12.17 -8.94
N LYS A 138 -16.04 -12.94 -9.50
CA LYS A 138 -16.44 -12.83 -10.90
C LYS A 138 -17.67 -11.94 -11.03
N ARG A 139 -17.57 -10.84 -11.77
CA ARG A 139 -18.69 -9.94 -12.11
C ARG A 139 -18.67 -9.63 -13.60
N ASN A 140 -19.84 -9.60 -14.24
CA ASN A 140 -20.00 -9.32 -15.67
C ASN A 140 -19.01 -10.12 -16.56
N ASN A 141 -18.78 -11.38 -16.18
CA ASN A 141 -17.82 -12.28 -16.82
C ASN A 141 -16.34 -11.89 -16.69
N LYS A 142 -16.01 -10.81 -15.95
CA LYS A 142 -14.65 -10.38 -15.62
C LYS A 142 -14.31 -10.77 -14.16
N LEU A 143 -13.06 -11.08 -13.92
CA LEU A 143 -12.55 -11.42 -12.60
C LEU A 143 -11.96 -10.15 -11.98
N ILE A 144 -12.24 -9.90 -10.72
CA ILE A 144 -11.65 -8.82 -9.91
C ILE A 144 -11.03 -9.45 -8.69
N THR A 145 -9.77 -9.12 -8.39
CA THR A 145 -9.10 -9.57 -7.16
C THR A 145 -9.12 -8.45 -6.13
N PHE A 146 -9.69 -8.71 -4.96
CA PHE A 146 -9.77 -7.76 -3.86
C PHE A 146 -8.68 -8.04 -2.84
N LEU A 147 -8.08 -6.97 -2.32
CA LEU A 147 -7.23 -6.98 -1.13
C LEU A 147 -7.96 -6.23 -0.01
N ASP A 148 -8.27 -6.94 1.07
CA ASP A 148 -8.85 -6.36 2.27
C ASP A 148 -7.75 -5.89 3.21
N THR A 149 -7.75 -4.60 3.56
CA THR A 149 -6.73 -4.00 4.42
C THR A 149 -7.31 -3.52 5.74
N PRO A 150 -6.63 -3.78 6.88
CA PRO A 150 -7.08 -3.29 8.17
C PRO A 150 -7.22 -1.77 8.20
N GLY A 151 -8.34 -1.28 8.74
CA GLY A 151 -8.63 0.16 8.84
C GLY A 151 -7.98 0.89 10.03
N HIS A 152 -7.41 0.16 11.00
CA HIS A 152 -6.89 0.75 12.24
C HIS A 152 -5.58 1.54 12.00
N GLU A 153 -5.36 2.64 12.74
CA GLU A 153 -4.15 3.49 12.62
C GLU A 153 -2.84 2.71 12.78
N ALA A 154 -2.82 1.67 13.62
CA ALA A 154 -1.66 0.83 13.84
C ALA A 154 -1.15 0.10 12.57
N PHE A 155 -1.97 0.03 11.51
CA PHE A 155 -1.66 -0.72 10.28
C PHE A 155 -1.35 0.15 9.06
N THR A 156 -0.84 1.36 9.27
CA THR A 156 -0.43 2.30 8.19
C THR A 156 0.51 1.65 7.18
N ALA A 157 1.50 0.89 7.64
CA ALA A 157 2.44 0.18 6.76
C ALA A 157 1.76 -0.87 5.89
N MET A 158 0.69 -1.52 6.38
CA MET A 158 -0.09 -2.49 5.60
C MET A 158 -0.90 -1.80 4.49
N ARG A 159 -1.49 -0.62 4.79
CA ARG A 159 -2.20 0.18 3.77
C ARG A 159 -1.27 0.69 2.68
N ALA A 160 -0.10 1.23 3.05
CA ALA A 160 0.91 1.66 2.10
C ALA A 160 1.39 0.51 1.20
N ARG A 161 1.62 -0.67 1.78
CA ARG A 161 1.99 -1.88 1.04
C ARG A 161 0.85 -2.38 0.15
N GLY A 162 -0.39 -2.35 0.64
CA GLY A 162 -1.58 -2.65 -0.16
C GLY A 162 -1.69 -1.74 -1.38
N ALA A 163 -1.49 -0.43 -1.23
CA ALA A 163 -1.53 0.52 -2.33
C ALA A 163 -0.44 0.24 -3.39
N GLN A 164 0.75 -0.19 -3.00
CA GLN A 164 1.86 -0.50 -3.94
C GLN A 164 1.62 -1.71 -4.84
N VAL A 165 0.75 -2.65 -4.46
CA VAL A 165 0.43 -3.85 -5.24
C VAL A 165 -0.92 -3.77 -5.92
N THR A 166 -1.61 -2.64 -5.82
CA THR A 166 -2.98 -2.40 -6.26
C THR A 166 -3.00 -1.69 -7.59
N ASP A 167 -3.91 -2.08 -8.45
CA ASP A 167 -4.19 -1.39 -9.72
C ASP A 167 -5.25 -0.28 -9.56
N VAL A 168 -6.27 -0.50 -8.71
CA VAL A 168 -7.33 0.46 -8.42
C VAL A 168 -7.66 0.45 -6.93
N SER A 169 -7.81 1.62 -6.31
CA SER A 169 -8.20 1.76 -4.90
C SER A 169 -9.66 2.17 -4.76
N ILE A 170 -10.44 1.45 -3.96
CA ILE A 170 -11.77 1.90 -3.51
C ILE A 170 -11.59 2.61 -2.17
N ILE A 171 -11.94 3.89 -2.14
CA ILE A 171 -11.94 4.69 -0.91
C ILE A 171 -13.36 4.78 -0.38
N ILE A 172 -13.65 4.04 0.70
CA ILE A 172 -14.98 4.03 1.30
C ILE A 172 -15.14 5.10 2.38
N ILE A 173 -16.22 5.85 2.32
CA ILE A 173 -16.55 6.94 3.26
C ILE A 173 -18.02 6.78 3.67
N ALA A 174 -18.29 6.80 4.96
CA ALA A 174 -19.67 6.76 5.43
C ALA A 174 -20.35 8.12 5.21
N ALA A 175 -21.50 8.12 4.54
CA ALA A 175 -22.26 9.33 4.20
C ALA A 175 -22.93 9.98 5.42
N ASP A 176 -23.02 9.28 6.55
CA ASP A 176 -23.51 9.77 7.84
C ASP A 176 -22.41 10.36 8.73
N ASP A 177 -21.17 10.42 8.25
CA ASP A 177 -20.00 10.92 8.97
C ASP A 177 -19.29 12.04 8.17
N ARG A 178 -17.97 12.03 8.09
CA ARG A 178 -17.10 12.98 7.37
C ARG A 178 -15.83 12.31 6.89
N VAL A 179 -15.00 13.06 6.14
CA VAL A 179 -13.69 12.58 5.69
C VAL A 179 -12.72 12.51 6.88
N MET A 180 -12.58 11.33 7.46
CA MET A 180 -11.79 11.06 8.66
C MET A 180 -10.28 11.01 8.35
N PRO A 181 -9.38 11.16 9.36
CA PRO A 181 -7.92 11.16 9.16
C PRO A 181 -7.40 9.94 8.40
N GLN A 182 -7.89 8.74 8.72
CA GLN A 182 -7.49 7.50 8.04
C GLN A 182 -7.93 7.46 6.57
N THR A 183 -9.05 8.11 6.24
CA THR A 183 -9.48 8.28 4.85
C THR A 183 -8.51 9.21 4.09
N LYS A 184 -8.08 10.31 4.72
CA LYS A 184 -7.07 11.22 4.15
C LYS A 184 -5.74 10.52 3.92
N GLU A 185 -5.33 9.69 4.87
CA GLU A 185 -4.13 8.86 4.75
C GLU A 185 -4.24 7.87 3.58
N ALA A 186 -5.37 7.17 3.44
CA ALA A 186 -5.62 6.26 2.34
C ALA A 186 -5.55 6.96 0.96
N ILE A 187 -6.14 8.15 0.87
CA ILE A 187 -6.07 9.00 -0.33
C ILE A 187 -4.62 9.37 -0.65
N ASN A 188 -3.86 9.83 0.34
CA ASN A 188 -2.46 10.20 0.16
C ASN A 188 -1.59 9.01 -0.28
N HIS A 189 -1.81 7.81 0.28
CA HIS A 189 -1.11 6.60 -0.14
C HIS A 189 -1.43 6.22 -1.58
N SER A 190 -2.70 6.27 -1.98
CA SER A 190 -3.11 5.98 -3.36
C SER A 190 -2.54 7.01 -4.34
N GLN A 191 -2.52 8.30 -3.98
CA GLN A 191 -1.92 9.35 -4.80
C GLN A 191 -0.40 9.20 -4.91
N ALA A 192 0.30 8.90 -3.82
CA ALA A 192 1.74 8.68 -3.81
C ALA A 192 2.15 7.45 -4.64
N ALA A 193 1.31 6.42 -4.65
CA ALA A 193 1.49 5.23 -5.47
C ALA A 193 1.04 5.41 -6.93
N GLY A 194 0.42 6.54 -7.28
CA GLY A 194 -0.11 6.79 -8.64
C GLY A 194 -1.31 5.93 -8.99
N VAL A 195 -1.99 5.35 -8.01
CA VAL A 195 -3.11 4.41 -8.20
C VAL A 195 -4.41 5.17 -8.41
N PRO A 196 -5.21 4.88 -9.45
CA PRO A 196 -6.56 5.41 -9.62
C PRO A 196 -7.45 5.12 -8.42
N MET A 197 -8.30 6.08 -8.06
CA MET A 197 -9.20 5.99 -6.92
C MET A 197 -10.66 6.07 -7.36
N VAL A 198 -11.49 5.16 -6.84
CA VAL A 198 -12.94 5.20 -6.93
C VAL A 198 -13.51 5.44 -5.53
N PHE A 199 -14.36 6.45 -5.37
CA PHE A 199 -14.95 6.78 -4.08
C PHE A 199 -16.28 6.07 -3.91
N ALA A 200 -16.46 5.37 -2.78
CA ALA A 200 -17.71 4.71 -2.40
C ALA A 200 -18.30 5.43 -1.19
N LEU A 201 -19.38 6.19 -1.39
CA LEU A 201 -20.11 6.85 -0.32
C LEU A 201 -21.11 5.86 0.26
N ASN A 202 -20.78 5.27 1.39
CA ASN A 202 -21.54 4.18 2.00
C ASN A 202 -22.55 4.68 3.03
N LYS A 203 -23.45 3.79 3.44
CA LYS A 203 -24.54 4.03 4.40
C LYS A 203 -25.57 5.05 3.90
N CYS A 204 -25.80 5.15 2.58
CA CYS A 204 -26.81 6.04 2.02
C CYS A 204 -28.24 5.64 2.39
N ASP A 205 -28.44 4.47 3.00
CA ASP A 205 -29.70 4.02 3.61
C ASP A 205 -30.03 4.71 4.95
N MET A 206 -29.05 5.37 5.57
CA MET A 206 -29.26 6.03 6.86
C MET A 206 -29.98 7.37 6.70
N PRO A 207 -30.92 7.72 7.59
CA PRO A 207 -31.63 9.02 7.53
C PRO A 207 -30.72 10.24 7.71
N THR A 208 -29.55 10.04 8.29
CA THR A 208 -28.52 11.06 8.54
C THR A 208 -27.52 11.16 7.41
N ALA A 209 -27.62 10.32 6.36
CA ALA A 209 -26.71 10.32 5.24
C ALA A 209 -26.76 11.65 4.47
N ASN A 210 -25.60 12.22 4.19
CA ASN A 210 -25.46 13.42 3.38
C ASN A 210 -24.25 13.27 2.42
N PRO A 211 -24.43 12.59 1.28
CA PRO A 211 -23.36 12.38 0.29
C PRO A 211 -22.78 13.69 -0.25
N ASP A 212 -23.61 14.72 -0.44
CA ASP A 212 -23.16 16.01 -0.97
C ASP A 212 -22.15 16.69 -0.05
N LYS A 213 -22.36 16.61 1.27
CA LYS A 213 -21.39 17.12 2.25
C LYS A 213 -20.03 16.42 2.13
N ILE A 214 -20.02 15.11 1.89
CA ILE A 214 -18.78 14.37 1.69
C ILE A 214 -18.08 14.81 0.39
N LYS A 215 -18.84 15.01 -0.69
CA LYS A 215 -18.33 15.53 -1.97
C LYS A 215 -17.73 16.94 -1.80
N GLU A 216 -18.34 17.81 -0.97
CA GLU A 216 -17.78 19.12 -0.60
C GLU A 216 -16.44 18.99 0.15
N GLU A 217 -16.37 18.11 1.15
CA GLU A 217 -15.12 17.87 1.91
C GLU A 217 -14.01 17.32 1.02
N LEU A 218 -14.31 16.43 0.08
CA LEU A 218 -13.36 15.92 -0.92
C LEU A 218 -12.89 17.04 -1.87
N SER A 219 -13.82 17.88 -2.34
CA SER A 219 -13.49 19.04 -3.19
C SER A 219 -12.55 20.02 -2.48
N ALA A 220 -12.73 20.26 -1.18
CA ALA A 220 -11.83 21.08 -0.36
C ALA A 220 -10.40 20.49 -0.27
N MET A 221 -10.24 19.19 -0.55
CA MET A 221 -8.95 18.50 -0.66
C MET A 221 -8.42 18.40 -2.09
N ASN A 222 -8.96 19.17 -3.03
CA ASN A 222 -8.67 19.11 -4.47
C ASN A 222 -9.02 17.77 -5.13
N ILE A 223 -9.98 17.04 -4.56
CA ILE A 223 -10.52 15.80 -5.11
C ILE A 223 -11.93 16.07 -5.62
N LEU A 224 -12.03 16.39 -6.92
CA LEU A 224 -13.29 16.67 -7.55
C LEU A 224 -13.86 15.39 -8.18
N VAL A 225 -15.06 15.00 -7.74
CA VAL A 225 -15.77 13.81 -8.23
C VAL A 225 -16.45 14.09 -9.59
N GLU A 226 -16.74 13.02 -10.34
CA GLU A 226 -17.32 13.10 -11.68
C GLU A 226 -18.66 13.85 -11.72
N ASP A 227 -19.52 13.65 -10.72
CA ASP A 227 -20.82 14.33 -10.61
C ASP A 227 -20.68 15.88 -10.62
N TRP A 228 -19.53 16.38 -10.18
CA TRP A 228 -19.21 17.81 -10.12
C TRP A 228 -18.21 18.23 -11.20
N GLY A 229 -18.06 17.41 -12.26
CA GLY A 229 -17.19 17.68 -13.40
C GLY A 229 -15.71 17.37 -13.15
N GLY A 230 -15.39 16.59 -12.13
CA GLY A 230 -14.04 16.12 -11.81
C GLY A 230 -13.67 14.83 -12.53
N LYS A 231 -12.49 14.32 -12.18
CA LYS A 231 -11.92 13.11 -12.78
C LYS A 231 -12.12 11.83 -11.96
N TYR A 232 -12.53 11.96 -10.69
CA TYR A 232 -12.64 10.81 -9.80
C TYR A 232 -14.03 10.20 -9.85
N GLN A 233 -14.08 8.90 -10.12
CA GLN A 233 -15.31 8.13 -10.07
C GLN A 233 -15.86 8.11 -8.65
N CYS A 234 -17.18 8.29 -8.50
CA CYS A 234 -17.87 8.29 -7.22
C CYS A 234 -19.19 7.54 -7.32
N GLN A 235 -19.50 6.71 -6.32
CA GLN A 235 -20.75 5.95 -6.26
C GLN A 235 -21.33 5.98 -4.86
N GLU A 236 -22.61 6.32 -4.78
CA GLU A 236 -23.40 6.23 -3.56
C GLU A 236 -23.87 4.79 -3.38
N ILE A 237 -23.62 4.20 -2.21
CA ILE A 237 -23.91 2.80 -1.93
C ILE A 237 -24.55 2.58 -0.55
N SER A 238 -25.19 1.44 -0.39
CA SER A 238 -25.48 0.84 0.89
C SER A 238 -24.94 -0.59 0.92
N ALA A 239 -23.83 -0.81 1.60
CA ALA A 239 -23.25 -2.14 1.76
C ALA A 239 -24.20 -3.09 2.49
N LYS A 240 -25.06 -2.55 3.37
CA LYS A 240 -26.07 -3.31 4.11
C LYS A 240 -27.19 -3.83 3.23
N ASN A 241 -27.66 -3.00 2.31
CA ASN A 241 -28.81 -3.31 1.46
C ASN A 241 -28.41 -3.81 0.06
N GLY A 242 -27.12 -3.71 -0.29
CA GLY A 242 -26.60 -4.07 -1.61
C GLY A 242 -26.86 -3.01 -2.70
N THR A 243 -27.40 -1.86 -2.34
CA THR A 243 -27.73 -0.79 -3.31
C THR A 243 -26.47 -0.12 -3.83
N GLY A 244 -26.36 0.10 -5.14
CA GLY A 244 -25.26 0.83 -5.77
C GLY A 244 -23.94 0.07 -5.88
N ILE A 245 -23.88 -1.22 -5.44
CA ILE A 245 -22.64 -1.98 -5.42
C ILE A 245 -22.27 -2.50 -6.82
N ASP A 246 -23.24 -2.90 -7.62
CA ASP A 246 -22.97 -3.36 -8.98
C ASP A 246 -22.46 -2.18 -9.84
N GLU A 247 -23.03 -0.99 -9.69
CA GLU A 247 -22.56 0.25 -10.32
C GLU A 247 -21.14 0.63 -9.85
N LEU A 248 -20.84 0.47 -8.56
CA LEU A 248 -19.49 0.69 -8.05
C LEU A 248 -18.48 -0.24 -8.73
N LEU A 249 -18.82 -1.53 -8.86
CA LEU A 249 -17.94 -2.51 -9.51
C LEU A 249 -17.77 -2.24 -11.01
N GLU A 250 -18.81 -1.73 -11.69
CA GLU A 250 -18.70 -1.31 -13.08
C GLU A 250 -17.74 -0.12 -13.24
N LYS A 251 -17.78 0.87 -12.34
CA LYS A 251 -16.84 1.99 -12.31
C LYS A 251 -15.40 1.53 -12.06
N VAL A 252 -15.20 0.58 -11.15
CA VAL A 252 -13.88 -0.03 -10.89
C VAL A 252 -13.36 -0.76 -12.14
N LEU A 253 -14.20 -1.52 -12.82
CA LEU A 253 -13.83 -2.18 -14.07
C LEU A 253 -13.49 -1.19 -15.17
N LEU A 254 -14.24 -0.09 -15.28
CA LEU A 254 -13.97 0.99 -16.25
C LEU A 254 -12.57 1.61 -16.00
N GLU A 255 -12.25 1.95 -14.74
CA GLU A 255 -10.93 2.47 -14.39
C GLU A 255 -9.82 1.44 -14.71
N SER A 256 -10.07 0.15 -14.45
CA SER A 256 -9.10 -0.90 -14.75
C SER A 256 -8.87 -1.12 -16.24
N GLU A 257 -9.89 -0.93 -17.08
CA GLU A 257 -9.76 -1.02 -18.55
C GLU A 257 -8.85 0.07 -19.11
N LEU A 258 -8.91 1.28 -18.55
CA LEU A 258 -8.03 2.38 -18.96
C LEU A 258 -6.55 2.11 -18.67
N LEU A 259 -6.25 1.19 -17.75
CA LEU A 259 -4.88 0.82 -17.40
C LEU A 259 -4.29 -0.24 -18.35
N GLU A 260 -5.10 -0.84 -19.23
CA GLU A 260 -4.68 -1.91 -20.16
C GLU A 260 -3.84 -3.02 -19.49
N LEU A 261 -4.33 -3.55 -18.35
CA LEU A 261 -3.60 -4.51 -17.51
C LEU A 261 -3.33 -5.81 -18.27
N LYS A 262 -2.06 -6.13 -18.49
CA LYS A 262 -1.62 -7.33 -19.20
C LYS A 262 -0.52 -8.06 -18.40
N ALA A 263 -0.44 -9.37 -18.57
CA ALA A 263 0.63 -10.21 -18.04
C ALA A 263 0.91 -11.37 -18.99
N ASP A 264 2.13 -11.88 -18.95
CA ASP A 264 2.52 -13.10 -19.65
C ASP A 264 2.28 -14.30 -18.71
N PRO A 265 1.35 -15.23 -19.03
CA PRO A 265 1.05 -16.37 -18.17
C PRO A 265 2.15 -17.45 -18.14
N ASP A 266 3.08 -17.43 -19.09
CA ASP A 266 4.12 -18.45 -19.25
C ASP A 266 5.43 -18.05 -18.53
N THR A 267 5.46 -16.92 -17.83
CA THR A 267 6.62 -16.51 -17.01
C THR A 267 6.63 -17.17 -15.64
N ASP A 268 7.80 -17.23 -14.99
CA ASP A 268 7.93 -17.65 -13.61
C ASP A 268 7.08 -16.79 -12.68
N ALA A 269 6.47 -17.42 -11.66
CA ALA A 269 5.61 -16.71 -10.72
C ALA A 269 6.39 -15.66 -9.93
N LYS A 270 5.92 -14.40 -9.96
CA LYS A 270 6.40 -13.30 -9.15
C LYS A 270 5.31 -12.88 -8.18
N GLY A 271 5.67 -12.53 -6.97
CA GLY A 271 4.72 -12.09 -5.96
C GLY A 271 5.34 -11.15 -4.94
N THR A 272 4.50 -10.32 -4.34
CA THR A 272 4.87 -9.45 -3.22
C THR A 272 4.36 -10.08 -1.92
N VAL A 273 5.26 -10.24 -0.94
CA VAL A 273 4.86 -10.68 0.41
C VAL A 273 4.18 -9.53 1.12
N ILE A 274 2.86 -9.65 1.29
CA ILE A 274 2.03 -8.62 1.94
C ILE A 274 2.11 -8.77 3.46
N GLU A 275 2.01 -10.00 3.96
CA GLU A 275 2.06 -10.33 5.38
C GLU A 275 2.81 -11.65 5.59
N ALA A 276 3.55 -11.76 6.69
CA ALA A 276 4.22 -13.00 7.09
C ALA A 276 4.08 -13.20 8.60
N SER A 277 3.79 -14.43 9.03
CA SER A 277 3.78 -14.85 10.42
C SER A 277 4.76 -15.98 10.64
N LEU A 278 5.49 -15.94 11.76
CA LEU A 278 6.34 -17.05 12.23
C LEU A 278 5.50 -17.92 13.18
N ASP A 279 5.30 -19.15 12.80
CA ASP A 279 4.77 -20.17 13.72
C ASP A 279 5.86 -20.55 14.73
N LYS A 280 5.49 -20.70 16.01
CA LYS A 280 6.44 -21.02 17.10
C LYS A 280 6.55 -22.50 17.32
#